data_11c5d277d4770f59377a6f32592fe4e1
#
_entry.id   11c5d277d4770f59377a6f32592fe4e1
#
_cell.length_a   1.000
_cell.length_b   1.000
_cell.length_c   1.000
_cell.angle_alpha   90.00
_cell.angle_beta   90.00
_cell.angle_gamma   90.00
#
_symmetry.space_group_name_H-M   'P 1'
#
loop_
_entity.id
_entity.type
_entity.pdbx_description
1 polymer ?
#
loop_
_entity_poly.entity_id
_entity_poly.type
_entity_poly.pdbx_seq_one_letter_code
_entity_poly.pdbx_strand_id
1 'polypeptide(L)'
;MRESLDEPVSIIWIYNAKSRNMQPHRMSWNGQEYSLGKIDFWHKTKKGDTLIHHFSIADTLGQAYFKLALNTDSLQWVLEEYMTANDMAIEYARTEA
;
A
#
# COMPACT_ATOMS: atom_id res chain seq x y z
N MET A 1 -8.57 7.09 -12.39
CA MET A 1 -9.44 7.47 -11.27
C MET A 1 -8.97 6.77 -10.00
N ARG A 2 -8.92 7.52 -8.90
CA ARG A 2 -8.55 6.96 -7.59
C ARG A 2 -9.76 6.26 -6.98
N GLU A 3 -9.53 5.08 -6.43
CA GLU A 3 -10.59 4.34 -5.76
C GLU A 3 -10.22 4.10 -4.30
N SER A 4 -11.15 4.41 -3.40
CA SER A 4 -11.04 4.09 -1.98
C SER A 4 -11.79 2.79 -1.75
N LEU A 5 -11.09 1.76 -1.36
CA LEU A 5 -11.61 0.40 -1.38
C LEU A 5 -11.83 -0.20 0.00
N ASP A 6 -10.84 -0.07 0.88
CA ASP A 6 -10.82 -0.73 2.19
C ASP A 6 -11.08 -2.23 2.09
N GLU A 7 -10.46 -2.89 1.12
CA GLU A 7 -10.63 -4.32 0.89
C GLU A 7 -9.51 -5.13 1.53
N PRO A 8 -9.84 -6.27 2.16
CA PRO A 8 -8.81 -7.18 2.67
C PRO A 8 -7.96 -7.73 1.53
N VAL A 9 -6.65 -7.78 1.75
CA VAL A 9 -5.69 -8.31 0.77
C VAL A 9 -4.71 -9.24 1.48
N SER A 10 -4.09 -10.12 0.70
CA SER A 10 -3.04 -11.01 1.19
C SER A 10 -1.70 -10.39 0.86
N ILE A 11 -0.82 -10.34 1.85
CA ILE A 11 0.49 -9.72 1.72
C ILE A 11 1.58 -10.70 2.15
N ILE A 12 2.61 -10.84 1.32
CA ILE A 12 3.87 -11.43 1.74
C ILE A 12 4.78 -10.28 2.10
N TRP A 13 5.26 -10.26 3.34
CA TRP A 13 6.14 -9.20 3.79
C TRP A 13 7.37 -9.79 4.48
N ILE A 14 8.45 -9.03 4.47
CA ILE A 14 9.75 -9.46 4.99
C ILE A 14 10.16 -8.52 6.10
N TYR A 15 10.52 -9.10 7.25
CA TYR A 15 11.13 -8.34 8.33
C TYR A 15 12.65 -8.49 8.21
N ASN A 16 13.35 -7.36 8.15
CA ASN A 16 14.80 -7.34 8.09
C ASN A 16 15.36 -7.05 9.48
N ALA A 17 16.04 -8.03 10.07
CA ALA A 17 16.54 -7.92 11.44
C ALA A 17 17.66 -6.88 11.58
N LYS A 18 18.44 -6.65 10.53
CA LYS A 18 19.52 -5.66 10.57
C LYS A 18 19.02 -4.23 10.59
N SER A 19 18.07 -3.92 9.71
CA SER A 19 17.50 -2.58 9.63
C SER A 19 16.32 -2.39 10.58
N ARG A 20 15.80 -3.49 11.15
CA ARG A 20 14.60 -3.51 11.99
C ARG A 20 13.39 -2.93 11.28
N ASN A 21 13.35 -3.10 9.96
CA ASN A 21 12.26 -2.62 9.13
C ASN A 21 11.49 -3.76 8.51
N MET A 22 10.22 -3.49 8.25
CA MET A 22 9.34 -4.38 7.55
C MET A 22 9.12 -3.85 6.14
N GLN A 23 9.11 -4.75 5.14
CA GLN A 23 8.90 -4.40 3.75
C GLN A 23 7.81 -5.29 3.18
N PRO A 24 6.64 -4.76 2.82
CA PRO A 24 5.68 -5.51 2.02
C PRO A 24 6.31 -5.84 0.67
N HIS A 25 6.24 -7.10 0.27
CA HIS A 25 6.97 -7.58 -0.90
C HIS A 25 6.04 -7.96 -2.05
N ARG A 26 4.92 -8.60 -1.74
CA ARG A 26 3.98 -9.06 -2.75
C ARG A 26 2.56 -8.98 -2.20
N MET A 27 1.63 -8.60 -3.06
CA MET A 27 0.22 -8.49 -2.72
C MET A 27 -0.61 -9.36 -3.65
N SER A 28 -1.57 -10.11 -3.09
CA SER A 28 -2.59 -10.79 -3.86
C SER A 28 -3.91 -10.06 -3.66
N TRP A 29 -4.49 -9.61 -4.75
CA TRP A 29 -5.74 -8.86 -4.73
C TRP A 29 -6.53 -9.14 -5.99
N ASN A 30 -7.82 -9.45 -5.81
CA ASN A 30 -8.76 -9.62 -6.91
C ASN A 30 -8.28 -10.65 -7.97
N GLY A 31 -7.68 -11.74 -7.48
CA GLY A 31 -7.18 -12.82 -8.35
C GLY A 31 -5.87 -12.55 -9.04
N GLN A 32 -5.21 -11.43 -8.73
CA GLN A 32 -3.93 -11.07 -9.32
C GLN A 32 -2.87 -10.87 -8.25
N GLU A 33 -1.61 -11.14 -8.63
CA GLU A 33 -0.47 -10.88 -7.77
C GLU A 33 0.30 -9.67 -8.27
N TYR A 34 0.73 -8.85 -7.33
CA TYR A 34 1.51 -7.65 -7.61
C TYR A 34 2.82 -7.70 -6.84
N SER A 35 3.93 -7.52 -7.54
CA SER A 35 5.22 -7.34 -6.89
C SER A 35 5.35 -5.89 -6.44
N LEU A 36 5.56 -5.69 -5.15
CA LEU A 36 5.60 -4.36 -4.57
C LEU A 36 7.03 -3.83 -4.58
N GLY A 37 7.16 -2.58 -4.95
CA GLY A 37 8.46 -1.92 -5.01
C GLY A 37 8.82 -1.28 -3.68
N LYS A 38 9.61 -0.21 -3.77
CA LYS A 38 10.06 0.52 -2.60
C LYS A 38 8.91 1.27 -1.95
N ILE A 39 8.92 1.34 -0.62
CA ILE A 39 7.96 2.16 0.12
C ILE A 39 8.27 3.63 -0.15
N ASP A 40 7.28 4.37 -0.67
CA ASP A 40 7.41 5.81 -0.89
C ASP A 40 7.09 6.59 0.37
N PHE A 41 6.10 6.14 1.11
CA PHE A 41 5.65 6.83 2.31
C PHE A 41 5.14 5.82 3.32
N TRP A 42 5.50 6.03 4.59
CA TRP A 42 5.10 5.16 5.69
C TRP A 42 4.75 6.04 6.88
N HIS A 43 3.52 5.93 7.36
CA HIS A 43 3.11 6.65 8.56
C HIS A 43 2.24 5.76 9.43
N LYS A 44 1.97 6.21 10.64
CA LYS A 44 1.21 5.46 11.63
C LYS A 44 0.03 6.27 12.10
N THR A 45 -1.09 5.60 12.34
CA THR A 45 -2.25 6.20 13.00
C THR A 45 -2.69 5.31 14.13
N LYS A 46 -3.52 5.84 15.02
CA LYS A 46 -4.16 5.06 16.08
C LYS A 46 -5.65 5.10 15.89
N LYS A 47 -6.27 3.93 16.03
CA LYS A 47 -7.73 3.80 16.08
C LYS A 47 -8.06 3.21 17.45
N GLY A 48 -8.47 4.04 18.39
CA GLY A 48 -8.52 3.65 19.78
C GLY A 48 -7.10 3.35 20.27
N ASP A 49 -6.87 2.15 20.79
CA ASP A 49 -5.55 1.71 21.23
C ASP A 49 -4.79 0.93 20.16
N THR A 50 -5.40 0.74 19.00
CA THR A 50 -4.79 -0.04 17.92
C THR A 50 -3.92 0.83 17.04
N LEU A 51 -2.65 0.44 16.90
CA LEU A 51 -1.71 1.10 16.00
C LEU A 51 -1.88 0.53 14.60
N ILE A 52 -2.00 1.41 13.62
CA ILE A 52 -2.15 1.03 12.22
C ILE A 52 -1.01 1.64 11.42
N HIS A 53 -0.30 0.81 10.66
CA HIS A 53 0.73 1.26 9.74
C HIS A 53 0.14 1.46 8.36
N HIS A 54 0.45 2.59 7.74
CA HIS A 54 0.00 2.91 6.39
C HIS A 54 1.21 3.02 5.47
N PHE A 55 1.14 2.36 4.33
CA PHE A 55 2.22 2.32 3.36
C PHE A 55 1.72 2.80 2.00
N SER A 56 2.49 3.67 1.36
CA SER A 56 2.24 4.06 -0.02
C SER A 56 3.33 3.43 -0.88
N ILE A 57 2.95 2.55 -1.79
CA ILE A 57 3.88 1.70 -2.54
C ILE A 57 3.42 1.59 -3.99
N ALA A 58 4.38 1.75 -4.92
CA ALA A 58 4.14 1.41 -6.33
C ALA A 58 4.52 -0.06 -6.57
N ASP A 59 3.96 -0.67 -7.61
CA ASP A 59 4.45 -1.98 -8.03
C ASP A 59 5.83 -1.82 -8.69
N THR A 60 6.53 -2.94 -8.89
CA THR A 60 7.89 -2.91 -9.44
C THR A 60 7.92 -2.45 -10.89
N LEU A 61 6.80 -2.54 -11.60
CA LEU A 61 6.70 -2.10 -12.99
C LEU A 61 6.26 -0.65 -13.13
N GLY A 62 5.86 -0.02 -12.03
CA GLY A 62 5.39 1.35 -12.06
C GLY A 62 4.04 1.55 -12.71
N GLN A 63 3.23 0.48 -12.82
CA GLN A 63 1.93 0.53 -13.48
C GLN A 63 0.78 0.79 -12.51
N ALA A 64 1.00 0.58 -11.24
CA ALA A 64 -0.03 0.74 -10.22
C ALA A 64 0.57 1.30 -8.95
N TYR A 65 -0.27 1.98 -8.18
CA TYR A 65 0.09 2.59 -6.92
C TYR A 65 -0.93 2.19 -5.87
N PHE A 66 -0.46 1.78 -4.72
CA PHE A 66 -1.30 1.22 -3.67
C PHE A 66 -1.09 1.95 -2.36
N LYS A 67 -2.16 2.14 -1.61
CA LYS A 67 -2.10 2.50 -0.20
C LYS A 67 -2.58 1.32 0.61
N LEU A 68 -1.70 0.80 1.44
CA LEU A 68 -1.94 -0.39 2.26
C LEU A 68 -1.95 -0.02 3.73
N ALA A 69 -2.81 -0.69 4.49
CA ALA A 69 -2.84 -0.53 5.95
C ALA A 69 -2.66 -1.87 6.63
N LEU A 70 -1.82 -1.91 7.65
CA LEU A 70 -1.62 -3.06 8.51
C LEU A 70 -2.15 -2.76 9.90
N ASN A 71 -3.16 -3.52 10.33
CA ASN A 71 -3.66 -3.47 11.69
C ASN A 71 -2.75 -4.32 12.58
N THR A 72 -2.07 -3.71 13.54
CA THR A 72 -1.08 -4.42 14.35
C THR A 72 -1.70 -5.36 15.40
N ASP A 73 -2.97 -5.20 15.73
CA ASP A 73 -3.63 -6.11 16.68
C ASP A 73 -4.09 -7.41 15.98
N SER A 74 -4.70 -7.27 14.82
CA SER A 74 -5.24 -8.41 14.07
C SER A 74 -4.26 -8.96 13.05
N LEU A 75 -3.23 -8.18 12.69
CA LEU A 75 -2.27 -8.47 11.61
C LEU A 75 -2.95 -8.58 10.24
N GLN A 76 -4.11 -7.96 10.09
CA GLN A 76 -4.80 -7.91 8.81
C GLN A 76 -4.29 -6.76 7.96
N TRP A 77 -4.18 -7.03 6.68
CA TRP A 77 -3.82 -6.04 5.67
C TRP A 77 -5.06 -5.63 4.88
N VAL A 78 -5.16 -4.34 4.62
CA VAL A 78 -6.26 -3.77 3.86
C VAL A 78 -5.68 -2.89 2.75
N LEU A 79 -6.22 -3.02 1.54
CA LEU A 79 -5.94 -2.10 0.46
C LEU A 79 -6.88 -0.91 0.60
N GLU A 80 -6.32 0.24 0.97
CA GLU A 80 -7.12 1.45 1.20
C GLU A 80 -7.42 2.18 -0.10
N GLU A 81 -6.42 2.32 -0.97
CA GLU A 81 -6.57 3.02 -2.24
C GLU A 81 -5.75 2.34 -3.32
N TYR A 82 -6.24 2.43 -4.53
CA TYR A 82 -5.59 1.89 -5.72
C TYR A 82 -5.66 2.93 -6.83
N MET A 83 -4.55 3.06 -7.56
CA MET A 83 -4.45 4.00 -8.66
C MET A 83 -3.55 3.41 -9.74
N THR A 84 -3.97 3.47 -11.01
CA THR A 84 -3.11 3.08 -12.12
C THR A 84 -2.15 4.21 -12.45
N ALA A 85 -1.08 3.90 -13.20
CA ALA A 85 -0.15 4.91 -13.67
C ALA A 85 -0.86 5.98 -14.50
N ASN A 86 -1.85 5.57 -15.30
CA ASN A 86 -2.63 6.49 -16.10
C ASN A 86 -3.46 7.45 -15.23
N ASP A 87 -4.06 6.92 -14.17
CA ASP A 87 -4.81 7.74 -13.23
C ASP A 87 -3.91 8.73 -12.50
N MET A 88 -2.70 8.30 -12.13
CA MET A 88 -1.73 9.18 -11.49
C MET A 88 -1.33 10.33 -12.41
N ALA A 89 -1.13 10.05 -13.69
CA ALA A 89 -0.78 11.08 -14.67
C ALA A 89 -1.89 12.12 -14.82
N ILE A 90 -3.14 11.67 -14.83
CA ILE A 90 -4.30 12.57 -14.92
C ILE A 90 -4.39 13.47 -13.68
N GLU A 91 -4.22 12.89 -12.50
CA GLU A 91 -4.26 13.66 -11.25
C GLU A 91 -3.14 14.68 -11.17
N TYR A 92 -1.95 14.31 -11.61
CA TYR A 92 -0.81 15.21 -11.64
C TYR A 92 -1.07 16.40 -12.55
N ALA A 93 -1.62 16.14 -13.73
CA ALA A 93 -1.96 17.21 -14.68
C ALA A 93 -3.02 18.15 -14.11
N ARG A 94 -4.00 17.65 -13.37
CA ARG A 94 -5.00 18.48 -12.72
C ARG A 94 -4.41 19.38 -11.64
N THR A 95 -3.43 18.86 -10.92
CA THR A 95 -2.80 19.60 -9.82
C THR A 95 -2.01 20.79 -10.34
N GLU A 96 -1.46 20.71 -11.54
CA GLU A 96 -0.68 21.76 -12.14
C GLU A 96 -1.50 22.83 -12.85
N ALA A 97 -2.74 22.57 -13.09
CA ALA A 97 -3.60 23.47 -13.86
C ALA A 97 -4.00 24.74 -13.09
#